data_38fcdc18617b16fe2a2e1e047f562765
#
_entry.id   38fcdc18617b16fe2a2e1e047f562765
#
_cell.length_a   1.000
_cell.length_b   1.000
_cell.length_c   1.000
_cell.angle_alpha   90.00
_cell.angle_beta   90.00
_cell.angle_gamma   90.00
#
_symmetry.space_group_name_H-M   'P 1'
#
loop_
_entity.id
_entity.type
_entity.pdbx_description
1 polymer ?
#
loop_
_entity_poly.entity_id
_entity_poly.type
_entity_poly.pdbx_seq_one_letter_code
_entity_poly.pdbx_strand_id
1 'polypeptide(L)'
;DVENIELSVDELVKMSPFDWNSINNGGKFDAILGNPPYVKTEDMNVLSGEAEFSIYKNKYKTAFKQFDKYYLFVEQAFELLKESGVLCYIIPNKFYKIASGQELRNLICGNISEIVDFGDTQLFPDKTIYSSIVTIVKRANSNVKYSYVKSVTDLWTGYNVNSVEVKNTDLTKNPWSLTTDTNFMHLISDIRDKAVPLSKVVNIFNGIQTSAERPEKFSDKKEVYWFDYSCIESEDEKCINIERFGEHYSIEKDILKPYFKPTKASEKGMNTYSVLSTDKKIIFPYDTKGKLIDMDTMQKKYPGALKYLLDCYDRLVPRCLNNGVGRDIPDATTDTWYKYGRTQALTAFINTPKLIVRILSKEPMYAYDKDDMLIASGGTAGYCAISELEDKEYDLEYIQAWL
;
A
#
# COMPACT_ATOMS: atom_id res chain seq x y z
N ASP A 1 -4.84 11.73 30.14
CA ASP A 1 -5.48 10.59 30.81
C ASP A 1 -5.67 9.49 29.78
N VAL A 2 -4.74 8.53 29.73
CA VAL A 2 -4.89 7.30 28.98
C VAL A 2 -5.26 6.24 30.01
N GLU A 3 -6.53 6.05 30.23
CA GLU A 3 -7.03 5.00 31.11
C GLU A 3 -6.52 3.63 30.60
N ASN A 4 -5.73 2.96 31.44
CA ASN A 4 -5.23 1.58 31.30
C ASN A 4 -3.88 1.35 30.57
N ILE A 5 -2.98 2.32 30.46
CA ILE A 5 -1.58 2.02 30.11
C ILE A 5 -0.71 2.32 31.33
N GLU A 6 -0.22 1.28 32.00
CA GLU A 6 0.78 1.42 33.07
C GLU A 6 2.15 1.69 32.42
N LEU A 7 2.65 2.92 32.57
CA LEU A 7 3.96 3.32 32.10
C LEU A 7 4.97 3.25 33.24
N SER A 8 6.13 2.70 32.99
CA SER A 8 7.28 2.78 33.90
C SER A 8 7.82 4.21 33.96
N VAL A 9 8.53 4.54 35.01
CA VAL A 9 9.20 5.84 35.14
C VAL A 9 10.18 6.09 34.02
N ASP A 10 10.91 5.07 33.59
CA ASP A 10 11.88 5.17 32.51
C ASP A 10 11.20 5.46 31.15
N GLU A 11 10.04 4.88 30.88
CA GLU A 11 9.24 5.19 29.70
C GLU A 11 8.72 6.62 29.71
N LEU A 12 8.24 7.12 30.85
CA LEU A 12 7.80 8.50 30.99
C LEU A 12 8.95 9.50 30.78
N VAL A 13 10.13 9.21 31.32
CA VAL A 13 11.33 10.05 31.12
C VAL A 13 11.74 10.04 29.64
N LYS A 14 11.70 8.90 28.98
CA LYS A 14 12.02 8.77 27.56
C LYS A 14 11.03 9.49 26.65
N MET A 15 9.73 9.43 26.96
CA MET A 15 8.67 10.11 26.19
C MET A 15 8.70 11.62 26.38
N SER A 16 9.17 12.09 27.53
CA SER A 16 9.25 13.53 27.87
C SER A 16 7.96 14.29 27.55
N PRO A 17 6.80 13.89 28.10
CA PRO A 17 5.51 14.47 27.76
C PRO A 17 5.48 15.96 28.11
N PHE A 18 4.95 16.77 27.20
CA PHE A 18 4.84 18.19 27.35
C PHE A 18 3.41 18.57 27.82
N ASP A 19 3.33 19.34 28.91
CA ASP A 19 2.05 19.86 29.38
C ASP A 19 1.67 21.18 28.69
N TRP A 20 0.81 21.10 27.73
CA TRP A 20 0.29 22.25 26.98
C TRP A 20 -0.53 23.21 27.85
N ASN A 21 -1.11 22.75 28.99
CA ASN A 21 -1.88 23.59 29.87
C ASN A 21 -0.98 24.55 30.66
N SER A 22 0.31 24.24 30.78
CA SER A 22 1.29 25.12 31.43
C SER A 22 1.59 26.40 30.64
N ILE A 23 1.17 26.47 29.37
CA ILE A 23 1.36 27.62 28.50
C ILE A 23 0.04 28.39 28.35
N ASN A 24 0.10 29.72 28.28
CA ASN A 24 -1.02 30.63 27.96
C ASN A 24 -2.30 30.43 28.79
N ASN A 25 -2.19 30.17 30.09
CA ASN A 25 -3.36 30.06 30.98
C ASN A 25 -4.49 29.16 30.47
N GLY A 26 -4.14 28.00 29.92
CA GLY A 26 -5.13 27.03 29.38
C GLY A 26 -4.83 26.53 27.97
N GLY A 27 -3.64 26.81 27.42
CA GLY A 27 -3.08 26.08 26.28
C GLY A 27 -3.74 26.33 24.93
N LYS A 28 -4.48 27.44 24.73
CA LYS A 28 -5.10 27.76 23.43
C LYS A 28 -4.35 28.86 22.68
N PHE A 29 -4.21 28.70 21.36
CA PHE A 29 -3.42 29.57 20.51
C PHE A 29 -4.27 30.23 19.42
N ASP A 30 -3.92 31.46 19.07
CA ASP A 30 -4.52 32.21 17.97
C ASP A 30 -3.99 31.71 16.62
N ALA A 31 -2.70 31.32 16.58
CA ALA A 31 -2.05 30.79 15.41
C ALA A 31 -1.03 29.70 15.76
N ILE A 32 -0.97 28.65 14.95
CA ILE A 32 0.02 27.59 15.03
C ILE A 32 0.62 27.40 13.64
N LEU A 33 1.96 27.50 13.53
CA LEU A 33 2.70 27.34 12.30
C LEU A 33 3.75 26.25 12.51
N GLY A 34 4.00 25.42 11.46
CA GLY A 34 5.07 24.45 11.60
C GLY A 34 5.25 23.49 10.44
N ASN A 35 6.28 22.67 10.63
CA ASN A 35 6.60 21.53 9.80
C ASN A 35 6.71 20.30 10.71
N PRO A 36 5.62 19.55 10.89
CA PRO A 36 5.59 18.41 11.79
C PRO A 36 6.44 17.24 11.25
N PRO A 37 6.88 16.28 12.10
CA PRO A 37 7.72 15.17 11.68
C PRO A 37 6.97 14.19 10.77
N TYR A 38 7.60 13.78 9.65
CA TYR A 38 7.08 12.84 8.67
C TYR A 38 7.61 11.43 8.95
N VAL A 39 7.04 10.75 9.95
CA VAL A 39 7.42 9.41 10.38
C VAL A 39 6.30 8.44 10.08
N LYS A 40 6.58 7.36 9.35
CA LYS A 40 5.60 6.32 9.03
C LYS A 40 5.32 5.43 10.23
N THR A 41 4.15 4.76 10.24
CA THR A 41 3.75 3.81 11.29
C THR A 41 4.83 2.77 11.61
N GLU A 42 5.46 2.21 10.57
CA GLU A 42 6.50 1.17 10.71
C GLU A 42 7.72 1.69 11.46
N ASP A 43 8.15 2.91 11.13
CA ASP A 43 9.29 3.57 11.77
C ASP A 43 8.94 4.05 13.19
N MET A 44 7.70 4.45 13.45
CA MET A 44 7.25 4.88 14.77
C MET A 44 7.37 3.77 15.81
N ASN A 45 6.99 2.54 15.48
CA ASN A 45 7.11 1.40 16.38
C ASN A 45 8.58 1.15 16.81
N VAL A 46 9.52 1.36 15.89
CA VAL A 46 10.95 1.18 16.16
C VAL A 46 11.54 2.35 16.97
N LEU A 47 11.14 3.58 16.63
CA LEU A 47 11.70 4.79 17.20
C LEU A 47 11.09 5.15 18.58
N SER A 48 9.78 4.96 18.71
CA SER A 48 9.03 5.39 19.90
C SER A 48 8.81 4.25 20.91
N GLY A 49 8.89 2.98 20.47
CA GLY A 49 8.54 1.82 21.30
C GLY A 49 7.03 1.56 21.36
N GLU A 50 6.67 0.37 21.86
CA GLU A 50 5.28 -0.12 21.84
C GLU A 50 4.34 0.70 22.76
N ALA A 51 4.83 1.16 23.91
CA ALA A 51 4.04 1.93 24.87
C ALA A 51 3.61 3.29 24.31
N GLU A 52 4.54 4.06 23.75
CA GLU A 52 4.24 5.36 23.12
C GLU A 52 3.30 5.19 21.91
N PHE A 53 3.53 4.15 21.09
CA PHE A 53 2.68 3.84 19.95
C PHE A 53 1.25 3.48 20.35
N SER A 54 1.08 2.75 21.45
CA SER A 54 -0.23 2.42 22.01
C SER A 54 -0.97 3.68 22.50
N ILE A 55 -0.26 4.62 23.12
CA ILE A 55 -0.82 5.92 23.52
C ILE A 55 -1.33 6.67 22.29
N TYR A 56 -0.57 6.72 21.21
CA TYR A 56 -1.02 7.38 19.97
C TYR A 56 -2.33 6.80 19.45
N LYS A 57 -2.43 5.48 19.39
CA LYS A 57 -3.64 4.79 18.91
C LYS A 57 -4.87 5.02 19.79
N ASN A 58 -4.68 5.12 21.08
CA ASN A 58 -5.78 5.31 22.02
C ASN A 58 -6.22 6.78 22.12
N LYS A 59 -5.27 7.72 21.98
CA LYS A 59 -5.53 9.15 22.16
C LYS A 59 -6.09 9.83 20.91
N TYR A 60 -5.53 9.50 19.71
CA TYR A 60 -5.79 10.25 18.49
C TYR A 60 -6.70 9.47 17.52
N LYS A 61 -7.77 10.11 17.05
CA LYS A 61 -8.67 9.57 16.03
C LYS A 61 -7.98 9.40 14.68
N THR A 62 -7.03 10.32 14.38
CA THR A 62 -6.24 10.28 13.17
C THR A 62 -5.20 9.16 13.14
N ALA A 63 -4.98 8.47 14.27
CA ALA A 63 -4.15 7.25 14.34
C ALA A 63 -4.85 6.03 13.70
N PHE A 64 -5.33 6.20 12.48
CA PHE A 64 -6.13 5.22 11.75
C PHE A 64 -5.30 4.47 10.70
N LYS A 65 -5.40 3.14 10.69
CA LYS A 65 -4.63 2.26 9.78
C LYS A 65 -3.12 2.50 9.91
N GLN A 66 -2.43 2.60 8.76
CA GLN A 66 -1.00 2.94 8.66
C GLN A 66 -0.85 4.47 8.54
N PHE A 67 -1.07 5.16 9.66
CA PHE A 67 -1.00 6.62 9.72
C PHE A 67 0.45 7.14 9.77
N ASP A 68 0.65 8.38 9.38
CA ASP A 68 1.92 9.08 9.59
C ASP A 68 1.86 9.97 10.85
N LYS A 69 3.02 10.18 11.49
CA LYS A 69 3.11 10.95 12.76
C LYS A 69 2.53 12.37 12.63
N TYR A 70 2.67 13.02 11.47
CA TYR A 70 2.12 14.35 11.26
C TYR A 70 0.59 14.44 11.36
N TYR A 71 -0.16 13.33 11.19
CA TYR A 71 -1.61 13.33 11.42
C TYR A 71 -1.94 13.68 12.87
N LEU A 72 -1.18 13.13 13.81
CA LEU A 72 -1.34 13.37 15.23
C LEU A 72 -1.03 14.83 15.57
N PHE A 73 -0.02 15.41 14.92
CA PHE A 73 0.33 16.83 15.09
C PHE A 73 -0.77 17.76 14.58
N VAL A 74 -1.41 17.43 13.45
CA VAL A 74 -2.54 18.22 12.96
C VAL A 74 -3.72 18.13 13.92
N GLU A 75 -4.07 16.94 14.43
CA GLU A 75 -5.16 16.76 15.39
C GLU A 75 -4.87 17.52 16.69
N GLN A 76 -3.69 17.34 17.28
CA GLN A 76 -3.29 18.05 18.49
C GLN A 76 -3.29 19.57 18.28
N ALA A 77 -2.76 20.06 17.18
CA ALA A 77 -2.74 21.49 16.87
C ALA A 77 -4.16 22.03 16.70
N PHE A 78 -5.05 21.30 16.02
CA PHE A 78 -6.45 21.71 15.86
C PHE A 78 -7.19 21.78 17.19
N GLU A 79 -6.92 20.86 18.11
CA GLU A 79 -7.45 20.91 19.48
C GLU A 79 -6.94 22.13 20.25
N LEU A 80 -5.67 22.49 20.09
CA LEU A 80 -5.04 23.62 20.77
C LEU A 80 -5.40 25.00 20.20
N LEU A 81 -6.06 25.07 19.03
CA LEU A 81 -6.53 26.34 18.48
C LEU A 81 -7.73 26.90 19.28
N LYS A 82 -7.76 28.23 19.42
CA LYS A 82 -8.96 28.98 19.75
C LYS A 82 -9.97 28.93 18.61
N GLU A 83 -11.21 29.24 18.90
CA GLU A 83 -12.21 29.50 17.86
C GLU A 83 -11.71 30.61 16.92
N SER A 84 -11.84 30.38 15.61
CA SER A 84 -11.28 31.22 14.55
C SER A 84 -9.74 31.30 14.51
N GLY A 85 -9.04 30.54 15.33
CA GLY A 85 -7.58 30.40 15.26
C GLY A 85 -7.13 29.74 13.97
N VAL A 86 -5.89 29.97 13.58
CA VAL A 86 -5.31 29.54 12.30
C VAL A 86 -4.20 28.52 12.52
N LEU A 87 -4.30 27.37 11.85
CA LEU A 87 -3.23 26.37 11.73
C LEU A 87 -2.68 26.41 10.31
N CYS A 88 -1.37 26.55 10.15
CA CYS A 88 -0.72 26.46 8.84
C CYS A 88 0.49 25.53 8.91
N TYR A 89 0.36 24.36 8.29
CA TYR A 89 1.42 23.35 8.26
C TYR A 89 1.84 23.03 6.84
N ILE A 90 3.16 22.80 6.67
CA ILE A 90 3.67 22.09 5.51
C ILE A 90 3.67 20.59 5.82
N ILE A 91 2.93 19.80 5.03
CA ILE A 91 2.73 18.36 5.26
C ILE A 91 2.72 17.58 3.93
N PRO A 92 3.04 16.28 3.94
CA PRO A 92 2.94 15.44 2.75
C PRO A 92 1.52 15.43 2.17
N ASN A 93 1.39 15.63 0.85
CA ASN A 93 0.09 15.73 0.17
C ASN A 93 -0.61 14.37 -0.04
N LYS A 94 0.07 13.25 0.22
CA LYS A 94 -0.48 11.90 0.01
C LYS A 94 -1.77 11.63 0.79
N PHE A 95 -2.02 12.31 1.92
CA PHE A 95 -3.23 12.14 2.70
C PHE A 95 -4.51 12.47 1.93
N TYR A 96 -4.43 13.23 0.85
CA TYR A 96 -5.58 13.51 -0.01
C TYR A 96 -6.22 12.22 -0.57
N LYS A 97 -5.40 11.20 -0.87
CA LYS A 97 -5.81 10.02 -1.65
C LYS A 97 -5.79 8.72 -0.87
N ILE A 98 -4.83 8.54 0.06
CA ILE A 98 -4.62 7.25 0.74
C ILE A 98 -5.68 6.95 1.79
N ALA A 99 -5.92 5.65 2.03
CA ALA A 99 -6.94 5.19 2.96
C ALA A 99 -6.67 5.60 4.42
N SER A 100 -5.40 5.63 4.86
CA SER A 100 -5.03 6.05 6.22
C SER A 100 -5.26 7.54 6.48
N GLY A 101 -5.36 8.36 5.42
CA GLY A 101 -5.70 9.78 5.52
C GLY A 101 -7.18 10.09 5.80
N GLN A 102 -8.04 9.08 5.85
CA GLN A 102 -9.49 9.25 6.01
C GLN A 102 -9.88 10.07 7.22
N GLU A 103 -9.34 9.73 8.41
CA GLU A 103 -9.70 10.43 9.63
C GLU A 103 -9.08 11.83 9.72
N LEU A 104 -7.91 12.03 9.12
CA LEU A 104 -7.35 13.38 8.98
C LEU A 104 -8.24 14.24 8.07
N ARG A 105 -8.65 13.74 6.91
CA ARG A 105 -9.59 14.46 6.04
C ARG A 105 -10.90 14.77 6.74
N ASN A 106 -11.44 13.80 7.49
CA ASN A 106 -12.67 13.97 8.27
C ASN A 106 -12.54 15.05 9.35
N LEU A 107 -11.38 15.15 9.99
CA LEU A 107 -11.10 16.17 11.01
C LEU A 107 -11.07 17.59 10.42
N ILE A 108 -10.41 17.77 9.28
CA ILE A 108 -10.12 19.10 8.74
C ILE A 108 -11.12 19.58 7.69
N CYS A 109 -11.95 18.68 7.14
CA CYS A 109 -12.99 19.07 6.19
C CYS A 109 -13.95 20.09 6.82
N GLY A 110 -14.37 21.09 6.04
CA GLY A 110 -15.20 22.20 6.52
C GLY A 110 -14.42 23.35 7.19
N ASN A 111 -13.15 23.15 7.53
CA ASN A 111 -12.31 24.13 8.23
C ASN A 111 -11.11 24.61 7.38
N ILE A 112 -10.86 24.00 6.22
CA ILE A 112 -9.73 24.37 5.37
C ILE A 112 -10.05 25.71 4.70
N SER A 113 -9.09 26.65 4.73
CA SER A 113 -9.17 27.93 4.01
C SER A 113 -8.32 27.95 2.75
N GLU A 114 -7.14 27.33 2.79
CA GLU A 114 -6.23 27.34 1.64
C GLU A 114 -5.39 26.06 1.60
N ILE A 115 -5.14 25.57 0.39
CA ILE A 115 -4.18 24.51 0.08
C ILE A 115 -3.25 25.03 -1.02
N VAL A 116 -1.94 25.04 -0.74
CA VAL A 116 -0.90 25.25 -1.74
C VAL A 116 -0.23 23.90 -1.97
N ASP A 117 -0.49 23.30 -3.13
CA ASP A 117 -0.01 21.96 -3.47
C ASP A 117 1.18 22.06 -4.44
N PHE A 118 2.32 21.47 -4.07
CA PHE A 118 3.51 21.39 -4.90
C PHE A 118 3.53 20.14 -5.80
N GLY A 119 2.44 19.35 -5.80
CA GLY A 119 2.27 18.17 -6.65
C GLY A 119 3.37 17.14 -6.44
N ASP A 120 4.11 16.85 -7.50
CA ASP A 120 5.26 15.93 -7.53
C ASP A 120 6.62 16.68 -7.44
N THR A 121 6.62 17.97 -7.14
CA THR A 121 7.83 18.74 -6.93
C THR A 121 8.46 18.37 -5.58
N GLN A 122 9.74 18.00 -5.62
CA GLN A 122 10.51 17.67 -4.43
C GLN A 122 11.05 18.95 -3.78
N LEU A 123 10.47 19.34 -2.63
CA LEU A 123 10.91 20.53 -1.89
C LEU A 123 12.14 20.28 -1.02
N PHE A 124 12.32 19.04 -0.56
CA PHE A 124 13.41 18.64 0.33
C PHE A 124 14.41 17.75 -0.44
N PRO A 125 15.66 18.19 -0.66
CA PRO A 125 16.62 17.49 -1.52
C PRO A 125 16.90 16.04 -1.11
N ASP A 126 16.92 15.79 0.20
CA ASP A 126 17.35 14.50 0.76
C ASP A 126 16.22 13.46 0.92
N LYS A 127 14.98 13.83 0.59
CA LYS A 127 13.81 12.93 0.78
C LYS A 127 12.81 13.10 -0.35
N THR A 128 12.41 11.99 -0.95
CA THR A 128 11.30 11.95 -1.92
C THR A 128 9.97 12.10 -1.20
N ILE A 129 9.61 13.35 -0.86
CA ILE A 129 8.35 13.69 -0.19
C ILE A 129 7.69 14.80 -0.99
N TYR A 130 6.49 14.55 -1.46
CA TYR A 130 5.64 15.52 -2.12
C TYR A 130 4.76 16.21 -1.08
N SER A 131 4.83 17.53 -1.01
CA SER A 131 4.28 18.29 0.09
C SER A 131 3.22 19.29 -0.36
N SER A 132 2.44 19.74 0.60
CA SER A 132 1.52 20.88 0.47
C SER A 132 1.57 21.74 1.72
N ILE A 133 1.27 23.03 1.56
CA ILE A 133 0.95 23.92 2.69
C ILE A 133 -0.56 23.89 2.84
N VAL A 134 -1.03 23.51 4.04
CA VAL A 134 -2.44 23.45 4.36
C VAL A 134 -2.74 24.46 5.45
N THR A 135 -3.63 25.41 5.16
CA THR A 135 -4.11 26.41 6.11
C THR A 135 -5.54 26.06 6.53
N ILE A 136 -5.72 25.88 7.83
CA ILE A 136 -6.98 25.53 8.48
C ILE A 136 -7.37 26.68 9.40
N VAL A 137 -8.62 27.10 9.35
CA VAL A 137 -9.19 28.08 10.28
C VAL A 137 -10.26 27.38 11.10
N LYS A 138 -10.17 27.39 12.42
CA LYS A 138 -11.12 26.70 13.31
C LYS A 138 -12.48 27.38 13.32
N ARG A 139 -13.09 27.43 12.14
CA ARG A 139 -14.46 27.87 11.88
C ARG A 139 -14.93 27.27 10.57
N ALA A 140 -16.23 27.16 10.37
CA ALA A 140 -16.79 26.70 9.10
C ALA A 140 -16.40 27.63 7.95
N ASN A 141 -15.91 27.05 6.88
CA ASN A 141 -15.55 27.70 5.62
C ASN A 141 -16.36 27.09 4.47
N SER A 142 -16.93 27.95 3.61
CA SER A 142 -17.67 27.49 2.44
C SER A 142 -16.75 27.05 1.30
N ASN A 143 -15.65 27.77 1.10
CA ASN A 143 -14.73 27.56 0.00
C ASN A 143 -13.29 27.40 0.48
N VAL A 144 -12.53 26.66 -0.28
CA VAL A 144 -11.09 26.45 -0.12
C VAL A 144 -10.38 27.00 -1.35
N LYS A 145 -9.43 27.89 -1.16
CA LYS A 145 -8.55 28.29 -2.24
C LYS A 145 -7.51 27.17 -2.45
N TYR A 146 -7.59 26.50 -3.60
CA TYR A 146 -6.61 25.49 -4.01
C TYR A 146 -5.68 26.09 -5.05
N SER A 147 -4.38 26.04 -4.78
CA SER A 147 -3.33 26.53 -5.67
C SER A 147 -2.34 25.39 -6.00
N TYR A 148 -2.05 25.20 -7.28
CA TYR A 148 -1.00 24.29 -7.72
C TYR A 148 0.24 25.09 -8.10
N VAL A 149 1.41 24.70 -7.54
CA VAL A 149 2.65 25.46 -7.65
C VAL A 149 3.80 24.50 -7.95
N LYS A 150 4.57 24.77 -9.01
CA LYS A 150 5.70 23.93 -9.43
C LYS A 150 7.00 24.22 -8.69
N SER A 151 7.12 25.38 -8.08
CA SER A 151 8.34 25.77 -7.35
C SER A 151 8.04 26.75 -6.23
N VAL A 152 8.93 26.81 -5.23
CA VAL A 152 8.85 27.81 -4.17
C VAL A 152 9.01 29.23 -4.74
N THR A 153 9.80 29.39 -5.79
CA THR A 153 9.99 30.68 -6.48
C THR A 153 8.68 31.18 -7.07
N ASP A 154 7.89 30.29 -7.72
CA ASP A 154 6.59 30.66 -8.28
C ASP A 154 5.62 31.13 -7.18
N LEU A 155 5.66 30.49 -6.01
CA LEU A 155 4.87 30.88 -4.85
C LEU A 155 5.23 32.30 -4.38
N TRP A 156 6.52 32.61 -4.25
CA TRP A 156 7.00 33.92 -3.78
C TRP A 156 6.73 35.05 -4.77
N THR A 157 6.87 34.78 -6.04
CA THR A 157 6.69 35.78 -7.11
C THR A 157 5.23 35.92 -7.52
N GLY A 158 4.38 34.97 -7.17
CA GLY A 158 3.00 34.89 -7.69
C GLY A 158 2.93 34.54 -9.19
N TYR A 159 4.06 34.20 -9.79
CA TYR A 159 4.18 33.87 -11.20
C TYR A 159 3.85 32.39 -11.42
N ASN A 160 3.06 32.07 -12.45
CA ASN A 160 2.63 30.69 -12.75
C ASN A 160 1.88 29.98 -11.61
N VAL A 161 1.22 30.71 -10.71
CA VAL A 161 0.35 30.13 -9.69
C VAL A 161 -1.07 30.01 -10.24
N ASN A 162 -1.49 28.79 -10.52
CA ASN A 162 -2.85 28.51 -10.90
C ASN A 162 -3.68 28.25 -9.63
N SER A 163 -4.75 29.02 -9.43
CA SER A 163 -5.62 28.88 -8.26
C SER A 163 -7.08 28.74 -8.67
N VAL A 164 -7.81 27.93 -7.93
CA VAL A 164 -9.26 27.72 -8.08
C VAL A 164 -9.93 27.71 -6.72
N GLU A 165 -11.22 28.06 -6.68
CA GLU A 165 -12.07 27.88 -5.51
C GLU A 165 -12.72 26.51 -5.56
N VAL A 166 -12.53 25.70 -4.49
CA VAL A 166 -13.14 24.39 -4.29
C VAL A 166 -14.16 24.51 -3.16
N LYS A 167 -15.36 23.98 -3.35
CA LYS A 167 -16.34 23.96 -2.26
C LYS A 167 -15.88 23.02 -1.14
N ASN A 168 -15.94 23.47 0.09
CA ASN A 168 -15.58 22.62 1.24
C ASN A 168 -16.50 21.41 1.38
N THR A 169 -17.73 21.47 0.87
CA THR A 169 -18.67 20.34 0.82
C THR A 169 -18.17 19.19 -0.06
N ASP A 170 -17.31 19.47 -1.03
CA ASP A 170 -16.72 18.47 -1.94
C ASP A 170 -15.51 17.78 -1.31
N LEU A 171 -14.94 18.38 -0.27
CA LEU A 171 -13.84 17.85 0.53
C LEU A 171 -14.42 17.08 1.73
N THR A 172 -14.61 15.79 1.56
CA THR A 172 -15.14 14.89 2.59
C THR A 172 -14.05 13.98 3.15
N LYS A 173 -14.40 13.02 4.02
CA LYS A 173 -13.50 11.95 4.45
C LYS A 173 -12.98 11.06 3.30
N ASN A 174 -13.70 11.03 2.17
CA ASN A 174 -13.28 10.27 0.98
C ASN A 174 -12.07 10.91 0.31
N PRO A 175 -11.35 10.18 -0.58
CA PRO A 175 -10.23 10.73 -1.33
C PRO A 175 -10.60 12.00 -2.11
N TRP A 176 -9.72 13.00 -2.06
CA TRP A 176 -9.90 14.27 -2.76
C TRP A 176 -9.26 14.24 -4.15
N SER A 177 -9.98 14.75 -5.14
CA SER A 177 -9.48 14.96 -6.49
C SER A 177 -9.27 16.45 -6.71
N LEU A 178 -8.12 16.96 -6.28
CA LEU A 178 -7.76 18.38 -6.38
C LEU A 178 -7.04 18.64 -7.70
N THR A 179 -7.52 19.64 -8.44
CA THR A 179 -6.92 20.10 -9.71
C THR A 179 -7.24 21.56 -9.94
N THR A 180 -6.42 22.25 -10.71
CA THR A 180 -6.69 23.62 -11.18
C THR A 180 -7.35 23.65 -12.57
N ASP A 181 -7.55 22.50 -13.19
CA ASP A 181 -8.30 22.35 -14.44
C ASP A 181 -9.81 22.26 -14.12
N THR A 182 -10.51 23.35 -14.36
CA THR A 182 -11.95 23.46 -14.10
C THR A 182 -12.78 22.54 -14.99
N ASN A 183 -12.37 22.29 -16.23
CA ASN A 183 -13.07 21.37 -17.13
C ASN A 183 -12.97 19.94 -16.62
N PHE A 184 -11.78 19.56 -16.14
CA PHE A 184 -11.56 18.26 -15.52
C PHE A 184 -12.34 18.11 -14.21
N MET A 185 -12.45 19.16 -13.40
CA MET A 185 -13.30 19.16 -12.19
C MET A 185 -14.78 18.90 -12.52
N HIS A 186 -15.33 19.57 -13.53
CA HIS A 186 -16.70 19.34 -13.99
C HIS A 186 -16.90 17.92 -14.49
N LEU A 187 -15.97 17.41 -15.30
CA LEU A 187 -15.99 16.04 -15.78
C LEU A 187 -15.99 15.02 -14.63
N ILE A 188 -15.10 15.18 -13.65
CA ILE A 188 -15.04 14.29 -12.47
C ILE A 188 -16.34 14.36 -11.65
N SER A 189 -16.93 15.54 -11.48
CA SER A 189 -18.22 15.70 -10.79
C SER A 189 -19.33 14.97 -11.53
N ASP A 190 -19.43 15.16 -12.84
CA ASP A 190 -20.43 14.50 -13.68
C ASP A 190 -20.28 12.96 -13.67
N ILE A 191 -19.05 12.46 -13.73
CA ILE A 191 -18.78 11.02 -13.63
C ILE A 191 -19.19 10.51 -12.26
N ARG A 192 -18.83 11.20 -11.18
CA ARG A 192 -19.14 10.79 -9.80
C ARG A 192 -20.63 10.68 -9.55
N ASP A 193 -21.41 11.59 -10.12
CA ASP A 193 -22.87 11.64 -9.94
C ASP A 193 -23.62 10.58 -10.76
N LYS A 194 -23.03 10.13 -11.88
CA LYS A 194 -23.68 9.24 -12.85
C LYS A 194 -23.10 7.83 -12.89
N ALA A 195 -21.83 7.66 -12.51
CA ALA A 195 -21.12 6.38 -12.64
C ALA A 195 -21.30 5.48 -11.42
N VAL A 196 -21.34 4.19 -11.68
CA VAL A 196 -21.24 3.16 -10.65
C VAL A 196 -19.77 2.88 -10.37
N PRO A 197 -19.34 2.85 -9.09
CA PRO A 197 -17.97 2.49 -8.76
C PRO A 197 -17.58 1.12 -9.31
N LEU A 198 -16.40 1.00 -9.92
CA LEU A 198 -15.92 -0.25 -10.52
C LEU A 198 -15.99 -1.44 -9.54
N SER A 199 -15.71 -1.19 -8.24
CA SER A 199 -15.82 -2.20 -7.18
C SER A 199 -17.24 -2.76 -6.94
N LYS A 200 -18.26 -2.20 -7.58
CA LYS A 200 -19.64 -2.72 -7.54
C LYS A 200 -19.94 -3.68 -8.67
N VAL A 201 -19.14 -3.69 -9.71
CA VAL A 201 -19.35 -4.46 -10.94
C VAL A 201 -18.26 -5.52 -11.18
N VAL A 202 -17.13 -5.45 -10.44
CA VAL A 202 -16.02 -6.42 -10.52
C VAL A 202 -15.39 -6.66 -9.16
N ASN A 203 -14.68 -7.78 -9.02
CA ASN A 203 -13.75 -8.02 -7.93
C ASN A 203 -12.40 -7.40 -8.28
N ILE A 204 -11.79 -6.68 -7.33
CA ILE A 204 -10.43 -6.11 -7.48
C ILE A 204 -9.57 -6.64 -6.34
N PHE A 205 -8.43 -7.27 -6.68
CA PHE A 205 -7.53 -7.87 -5.69
C PHE A 205 -6.06 -7.70 -6.07
N ASN A 206 -5.21 -7.63 -5.04
CA ASN A 206 -3.77 -7.50 -5.21
C ASN A 206 -3.13 -8.87 -5.50
N GLY A 207 -1.92 -8.83 -6.08
CA GLY A 207 -1.10 -10.01 -6.28
C GLY A 207 -0.67 -10.70 -4.98
N ILE A 208 -0.14 -11.91 -5.10
CA ILE A 208 0.39 -12.68 -3.98
C ILE A 208 1.73 -12.13 -3.49
N GLN A 209 2.03 -12.32 -2.21
CA GLN A 209 3.30 -11.95 -1.61
C GLN A 209 3.92 -13.13 -0.87
N THR A 210 4.99 -13.67 -1.41
CA THR A 210 5.70 -14.79 -0.79
C THR A 210 6.51 -14.37 0.43
N SER A 211 6.92 -13.10 0.52
CA SER A 211 7.88 -12.55 1.49
C SER A 211 9.24 -13.27 1.50
N ALA A 212 9.55 -14.01 0.44
CA ALA A 212 10.82 -14.73 0.29
C ALA A 212 11.90 -13.90 -0.41
N GLU A 213 11.55 -12.72 -0.90
CA GLU A 213 12.45 -11.78 -1.57
C GLU A 213 13.35 -11.09 -0.55
N ARG A 214 14.52 -11.69 -0.25
CA ARG A 214 15.54 -11.06 0.58
C ARG A 214 16.92 -11.21 -0.04
N PRO A 215 17.23 -10.33 -1.00
CA PRO A 215 18.54 -10.34 -1.67
C PRO A 215 19.71 -9.96 -0.75
N GLU A 216 19.44 -9.27 0.37
CA GLU A 216 20.47 -8.69 1.22
C GLU A 216 21.34 -9.71 1.95
N LYS A 217 20.81 -10.91 2.21
CA LYS A 217 21.48 -11.97 2.97
C LYS A 217 22.14 -13.03 2.09
N PHE A 218 21.75 -13.13 0.83
CA PHE A 218 22.23 -14.15 -0.11
C PHE A 218 22.80 -13.49 -1.36
N SER A 219 24.06 -13.79 -1.67
CA SER A 219 24.81 -13.18 -2.77
C SER A 219 24.22 -13.41 -4.16
N ASP A 220 23.44 -14.49 -4.33
CA ASP A 220 22.85 -14.89 -5.60
C ASP A 220 21.52 -14.19 -5.94
N LYS A 221 20.92 -13.48 -4.98
CA LYS A 221 19.63 -12.75 -5.14
C LYS A 221 18.49 -13.58 -5.75
N LYS A 222 18.58 -14.92 -5.72
CA LYS A 222 17.58 -15.81 -6.31
C LYS A 222 16.42 -16.01 -5.33
N GLU A 223 15.21 -15.96 -5.85
CA GLU A 223 14.01 -16.31 -5.08
C GLU A 223 13.79 -17.82 -5.02
N VAL A 224 13.14 -18.28 -3.98
CA VAL A 224 12.92 -19.71 -3.76
C VAL A 224 11.67 -20.21 -4.46
N TYR A 225 10.54 -19.52 -4.26
CA TYR A 225 9.24 -20.05 -4.68
C TYR A 225 9.03 -20.13 -6.19
N TRP A 226 9.69 -19.28 -6.97
CA TRP A 226 9.49 -19.26 -8.41
C TRP A 226 10.80 -19.38 -9.19
N PHE A 227 10.70 -19.91 -10.39
CA PHE A 227 11.77 -20.04 -11.37
C PHE A 227 11.25 -19.82 -12.79
N ASP A 228 12.13 -19.48 -13.69
CA ASP A 228 11.84 -19.33 -15.12
C ASP A 228 12.38 -20.53 -15.92
N TYR A 229 12.11 -20.56 -17.21
CA TYR A 229 12.57 -21.64 -18.07
C TYR A 229 14.08 -21.81 -18.16
N SER A 230 14.90 -20.83 -17.80
CA SER A 230 16.35 -20.97 -17.76
C SER A 230 16.85 -21.96 -16.71
N CYS A 231 16.00 -22.27 -15.74
CA CYS A 231 16.30 -23.25 -14.67
C CYS A 231 15.84 -24.67 -15.05
N ILE A 232 15.04 -24.84 -16.09
CA ILE A 232 14.44 -26.12 -16.47
C ILE A 232 15.43 -26.89 -17.34
N GLU A 233 15.79 -28.09 -16.90
CA GLU A 233 16.66 -29.03 -17.65
C GLU A 233 15.83 -29.97 -18.51
N SER A 234 14.73 -30.48 -17.98
CA SER A 234 13.81 -31.39 -18.69
C SER A 234 12.45 -31.41 -18.02
N GLU A 235 11.45 -31.91 -18.70
CA GLU A 235 10.14 -32.18 -18.14
C GLU A 235 9.57 -33.51 -18.68
N ASP A 236 8.82 -34.20 -17.84
CA ASP A 236 8.04 -35.37 -18.17
C ASP A 236 6.54 -35.12 -17.93
N GLU A 237 5.70 -36.17 -17.94
CA GLU A 237 4.25 -36.02 -17.72
C GLU A 237 3.92 -35.48 -16.33
N LYS A 238 4.71 -35.79 -15.30
CA LYS A 238 4.41 -35.52 -13.88
C LYS A 238 5.27 -34.44 -13.27
N CYS A 239 6.52 -34.32 -13.71
CA CYS A 239 7.52 -33.49 -13.05
C CYS A 239 8.20 -32.54 -14.03
N ILE A 240 8.75 -31.47 -13.44
CA ILE A 240 9.73 -30.57 -14.08
C ILE A 240 11.05 -30.72 -13.33
N ASN A 241 12.12 -31.04 -14.03
CA ASN A 241 13.45 -31.14 -13.50
C ASN A 241 14.16 -29.79 -13.65
N ILE A 242 14.65 -29.27 -12.55
CA ILE A 242 15.29 -27.94 -12.50
C ILE A 242 16.66 -28.02 -11.85
N GLU A 243 17.58 -27.16 -12.27
CA GLU A 243 18.80 -26.84 -11.55
C GLU A 243 18.64 -25.54 -10.78
N ARG A 244 18.80 -25.59 -9.45
CA ARG A 244 18.76 -24.40 -8.57
C ARG A 244 19.77 -24.51 -7.45
N PHE A 245 20.45 -23.41 -7.18
CA PHE A 245 21.43 -23.30 -6.08
C PHE A 245 22.56 -24.32 -6.14
N GLY A 246 22.88 -24.86 -7.34
CA GLY A 246 23.89 -25.88 -7.58
C GLY A 246 23.43 -27.31 -7.36
N GLU A 247 22.13 -27.54 -7.19
CA GLU A 247 21.52 -28.84 -6.96
C GLU A 247 20.40 -29.09 -8.00
N HIS A 248 20.07 -30.37 -8.20
CA HIS A 248 19.04 -30.82 -9.13
C HIS A 248 17.79 -31.29 -8.38
N TYR A 249 16.63 -30.81 -8.85
CA TYR A 249 15.34 -31.14 -8.22
C TYR A 249 14.31 -31.56 -9.28
N SER A 250 13.51 -32.55 -8.94
CA SER A 250 12.35 -32.97 -9.72
C SER A 250 11.08 -32.51 -9.01
N ILE A 251 10.40 -31.49 -9.54
CA ILE A 251 9.24 -30.86 -8.89
C ILE A 251 7.98 -31.28 -9.61
N GLU A 252 6.98 -31.71 -8.86
CA GLU A 252 5.69 -32.16 -9.38
C GLU A 252 4.93 -30.99 -10.06
N LYS A 253 4.36 -31.23 -11.26
CA LYS A 253 3.66 -30.21 -12.03
C LYS A 253 2.40 -29.70 -11.36
N ASP A 254 1.70 -30.56 -10.62
CA ASP A 254 0.41 -30.24 -9.96
C ASP A 254 0.53 -29.17 -8.87
N ILE A 255 1.73 -29.02 -8.26
CA ILE A 255 1.98 -27.98 -7.26
C ILE A 255 2.47 -26.67 -7.90
N LEU A 256 2.75 -26.67 -9.20
CA LEU A 256 3.23 -25.52 -9.93
C LEU A 256 2.08 -24.75 -10.59
N LYS A 257 2.15 -23.43 -10.54
CA LYS A 257 1.24 -22.53 -11.24
C LYS A 257 2.00 -21.58 -12.15
N PRO A 258 1.42 -21.15 -13.29
CA PRO A 258 1.96 -20.04 -14.05
C PRO A 258 2.09 -18.80 -13.16
N TYR A 259 3.19 -18.06 -13.30
CA TYR A 259 3.47 -16.92 -12.44
C TYR A 259 3.91 -15.70 -13.22
N PHE A 260 3.18 -14.62 -13.09
CA PHE A 260 3.54 -13.34 -13.67
C PHE A 260 4.27 -12.47 -12.65
N LYS A 261 5.58 -12.34 -12.85
CA LYS A 261 6.40 -11.33 -12.19
C LYS A 261 6.92 -10.38 -13.25
N PRO A 262 6.43 -9.14 -13.30
CA PRO A 262 6.79 -8.21 -14.36
C PRO A 262 8.27 -7.87 -14.33
N THR A 263 8.85 -7.84 -15.50
CA THR A 263 10.19 -7.31 -15.79
C THR A 263 10.05 -6.17 -16.78
N LYS A 264 11.08 -5.32 -16.90
CA LYS A 264 11.08 -4.24 -17.91
C LYS A 264 10.84 -4.77 -19.34
N ALA A 265 11.21 -6.02 -19.62
CA ALA A 265 10.98 -6.65 -20.92
C ALA A 265 9.53 -7.10 -21.09
N SER A 266 8.92 -7.73 -20.08
CA SER A 266 7.52 -8.16 -20.11
C SER A 266 6.56 -6.97 -20.10
N GLU A 267 6.90 -5.87 -19.45
CA GLU A 267 6.12 -4.63 -19.45
C GLU A 267 6.00 -4.02 -20.87
N LYS A 268 7.02 -4.15 -21.72
CA LYS A 268 6.98 -3.66 -23.10
C LYS A 268 5.97 -4.41 -23.99
N GLY A 269 5.62 -5.63 -23.61
CA GLY A 269 4.62 -6.45 -24.33
C GLY A 269 3.19 -6.27 -23.82
N MET A 270 2.99 -5.58 -22.70
CA MET A 270 1.66 -5.29 -22.18
C MET A 270 1.05 -4.10 -22.91
N ASN A 271 -0.06 -4.32 -23.56
CA ASN A 271 -0.93 -3.29 -24.08
C ASN A 271 -2.39 -3.64 -23.75
N THR A 272 -3.30 -2.76 -24.07
CA THR A 272 -4.73 -2.84 -23.74
C THR A 272 -5.42 -4.12 -24.24
N TYR A 273 -4.86 -4.82 -25.21
CA TYR A 273 -5.48 -5.98 -25.88
C TYR A 273 -4.61 -7.25 -25.86
N SER A 274 -3.49 -7.23 -25.13
CA SER A 274 -2.60 -8.40 -25.12
C SER A 274 -3.19 -9.54 -24.29
N VAL A 275 -2.99 -10.76 -24.76
CA VAL A 275 -3.10 -11.96 -23.94
C VAL A 275 -1.76 -12.18 -23.28
N LEU A 276 -1.79 -12.31 -21.97
CA LEU A 276 -0.58 -12.45 -21.19
C LEU A 276 -0.05 -13.88 -21.25
N SER A 277 1.25 -14.03 -21.44
CA SER A 277 1.98 -15.30 -21.28
C SER A 277 3.13 -15.13 -20.32
N THR A 278 3.56 -16.21 -19.70
CA THR A 278 4.68 -16.20 -18.77
C THR A 278 5.59 -17.40 -18.96
N ASP A 279 6.88 -17.17 -18.81
CA ASP A 279 7.94 -18.19 -18.75
C ASP A 279 8.24 -18.65 -17.32
N LYS A 280 7.48 -18.19 -16.32
CA LYS A 280 7.73 -18.45 -14.90
C LYS A 280 6.73 -19.43 -14.33
N LYS A 281 7.22 -20.27 -13.44
CA LYS A 281 6.42 -21.16 -12.60
C LYS A 281 6.66 -20.83 -11.14
N ILE A 282 5.61 -20.97 -10.32
CA ILE A 282 5.70 -20.80 -8.87
C ILE A 282 5.22 -22.05 -8.16
N ILE A 283 5.91 -22.46 -7.10
CA ILE A 283 5.44 -23.51 -6.19
C ILE A 283 4.30 -22.92 -5.38
N PHE A 284 3.10 -23.49 -5.53
CA PHE A 284 1.88 -23.03 -4.89
C PHE A 284 1.39 -24.07 -3.86
N PRO A 285 1.86 -24.00 -2.60
CA PRO A 285 1.59 -25.03 -1.58
C PRO A 285 0.21 -24.86 -0.93
N TYR A 286 -0.82 -24.59 -1.73
CA TYR A 286 -2.20 -24.40 -1.28
C TYR A 286 -3.18 -25.23 -2.11
N ASP A 287 -4.25 -25.67 -1.48
CA ASP A 287 -5.35 -26.34 -2.16
C ASP A 287 -6.27 -25.33 -2.92
N THR A 288 -7.29 -25.85 -3.57
CA THR A 288 -8.28 -25.03 -4.32
C THR A 288 -9.12 -24.11 -3.43
N LYS A 289 -9.10 -24.29 -2.11
CA LYS A 289 -9.76 -23.44 -1.12
C LYS A 289 -8.81 -22.43 -0.48
N GLY A 290 -7.55 -22.37 -0.94
CA GLY A 290 -6.51 -21.49 -0.39
C GLY A 290 -5.97 -21.94 0.96
N LYS A 291 -6.25 -23.19 1.38
CA LYS A 291 -5.67 -23.78 2.60
C LYS A 291 -4.30 -24.33 2.31
N LEU A 292 -3.34 -24.04 3.20
CA LEU A 292 -1.98 -24.60 3.10
C LEU A 292 -2.07 -26.14 3.12
N ILE A 293 -1.43 -26.78 2.15
CA ILE A 293 -1.27 -28.22 2.10
C ILE A 293 -0.38 -28.65 3.27
N ASP A 294 -0.85 -29.56 4.10
CA ASP A 294 -0.12 -30.05 5.27
C ASP A 294 1.12 -30.84 4.90
N MET A 295 2.07 -30.96 5.85
CA MET A 295 3.37 -31.58 5.64
C MET A 295 3.27 -33.06 5.22
N ASP A 296 2.32 -33.81 5.78
CA ASP A 296 2.10 -35.22 5.43
C ASP A 296 1.64 -35.38 3.98
N THR A 297 0.74 -34.48 3.56
CA THR A 297 0.28 -34.42 2.16
C THR A 297 1.40 -33.97 1.23
N MET A 298 2.20 -32.99 1.63
CA MET A 298 3.41 -32.57 0.88
C MET A 298 4.36 -33.75 0.68
N GLN A 299 4.64 -34.50 1.74
CA GLN A 299 5.56 -35.63 1.68
C GLN A 299 5.03 -36.78 0.78
N LYS A 300 3.72 -37.00 0.76
CA LYS A 300 3.11 -38.09 -0.01
C LYS A 300 2.90 -37.73 -1.49
N LYS A 301 2.44 -36.51 -1.77
CA LYS A 301 2.03 -36.09 -3.11
C LYS A 301 3.09 -35.25 -3.84
N TYR A 302 3.90 -34.50 -3.10
CA TYR A 302 4.84 -33.52 -3.64
C TYR A 302 6.23 -33.64 -2.99
N PRO A 303 6.81 -34.89 -2.93
CA PRO A 303 8.09 -35.11 -2.28
C PRO A 303 9.23 -34.32 -2.91
N GLY A 304 9.21 -34.10 -4.21
CA GLY A 304 10.22 -33.31 -4.93
C GLY A 304 10.16 -31.83 -4.56
N ALA A 305 8.97 -31.24 -4.56
CA ALA A 305 8.76 -29.86 -4.11
C ALA A 305 9.12 -29.70 -2.62
N LEU A 306 8.75 -30.66 -1.77
CA LEU A 306 9.08 -30.64 -0.35
C LEU A 306 10.59 -30.69 -0.13
N LYS A 307 11.31 -31.58 -0.82
CA LYS A 307 12.77 -31.67 -0.74
C LYS A 307 13.40 -30.32 -1.10
N TYR A 308 12.99 -29.73 -2.21
CA TYR A 308 13.47 -28.41 -2.64
C TYR A 308 13.24 -27.32 -1.59
N LEU A 309 12.03 -27.25 -1.01
CA LEU A 309 11.71 -26.27 0.03
C LEU A 309 12.51 -26.50 1.31
N LEU A 310 12.76 -27.76 1.71
CA LEU A 310 13.58 -28.11 2.87
C LEU A 310 15.04 -27.72 2.68
N ASP A 311 15.61 -27.98 1.50
CA ASP A 311 16.98 -27.58 1.16
C ASP A 311 17.13 -26.04 1.12
N CYS A 312 16.02 -25.33 0.89
CA CYS A 312 15.94 -23.87 0.96
C CYS A 312 15.49 -23.32 2.32
N TYR A 313 15.41 -24.12 3.37
CA TYR A 313 14.84 -23.71 4.67
C TYR A 313 15.47 -22.45 5.24
N ASP A 314 16.78 -22.30 5.20
CA ASP A 314 17.50 -21.12 5.72
C ASP A 314 17.07 -19.80 5.02
N ARG A 315 16.59 -19.90 3.77
CA ARG A 315 16.07 -18.77 3.00
C ARG A 315 14.60 -18.48 3.32
N LEU A 316 13.88 -19.48 3.80
CA LEU A 316 12.42 -19.44 4.01
C LEU A 316 12.01 -19.31 5.47
N VAL A 317 12.92 -19.56 6.41
CA VAL A 317 12.60 -19.58 7.84
C VAL A 317 11.91 -18.28 8.31
N PRO A 318 10.75 -18.37 8.98
CA PRO A 318 10.09 -17.23 9.57
C PRO A 318 10.86 -16.65 10.77
N ARG A 319 10.76 -15.33 10.98
CA ARG A 319 11.38 -14.64 12.13
C ARG A 319 10.96 -15.19 13.47
N CYS A 320 9.69 -15.56 13.62
CA CYS A 320 9.15 -16.12 14.85
C CYS A 320 9.77 -17.48 15.23
N LEU A 321 10.34 -18.20 14.25
CA LEU A 321 11.00 -19.48 14.46
C LEU A 321 12.54 -19.40 14.50
N ASN A 322 13.12 -18.21 14.32
CA ASN A 322 14.57 -18.03 14.17
C ASN A 322 15.07 -16.72 14.82
N ASN A 323 14.76 -16.52 16.10
CA ASN A 323 15.29 -15.44 16.92
C ASN A 323 15.18 -14.04 16.27
N GLY A 324 14.07 -13.76 15.62
CA GLY A 324 13.83 -12.48 14.95
C GLY A 324 14.47 -12.33 13.55
N VAL A 325 15.18 -13.34 13.06
CA VAL A 325 15.84 -13.32 11.75
C VAL A 325 15.08 -14.20 10.76
N GLY A 326 14.68 -13.66 9.62
CA GLY A 326 13.96 -14.42 8.60
C GLY A 326 12.80 -13.65 7.99
N ARG A 327 11.84 -14.38 7.40
CA ARG A 327 10.65 -13.80 6.75
C ARG A 327 9.66 -13.31 7.80
N ASP A 328 8.94 -12.25 7.43
CA ASP A 328 7.88 -11.69 8.28
C ASP A 328 6.58 -12.48 8.12
N ILE A 329 6.47 -13.55 8.91
CA ILE A 329 5.30 -14.43 9.00
C ILE A 329 5.08 -14.72 10.49
N PRO A 330 4.38 -13.83 11.21
CA PRO A 330 4.31 -13.88 12.68
C PRO A 330 3.56 -15.09 13.24
N ASP A 331 2.64 -15.68 12.46
CA ASP A 331 1.80 -16.81 12.83
C ASP A 331 2.29 -18.15 12.23
N ALA A 332 3.54 -18.21 11.74
CA ALA A 332 4.12 -19.46 11.26
C ALA A 332 4.51 -20.39 12.42
N THR A 333 4.36 -21.70 12.18
CA THR A 333 4.80 -22.79 13.05
C THR A 333 5.84 -23.65 12.34
N THR A 334 6.42 -24.61 13.05
CA THR A 334 7.31 -25.62 12.48
C THR A 334 6.67 -26.43 11.35
N ASP A 335 5.35 -26.51 11.29
CA ASP A 335 4.62 -27.26 10.27
C ASP A 335 4.08 -26.37 9.14
N THR A 336 4.19 -25.05 9.28
CA THR A 336 3.64 -24.07 8.32
C THR A 336 4.66 -23.04 7.82
N TRP A 337 5.93 -23.26 8.09
CA TRP A 337 7.02 -22.35 7.75
C TRP A 337 7.11 -22.01 6.25
N TYR A 338 6.65 -22.90 5.38
CA TYR A 338 6.67 -22.74 3.92
C TYR A 338 5.45 -21.99 3.36
N LYS A 339 4.59 -21.43 4.18
CA LYS A 339 3.49 -20.59 3.70
C LYS A 339 3.99 -19.24 3.16
N TYR A 340 3.18 -18.61 2.32
CA TYR A 340 3.46 -17.25 1.84
C TYR A 340 3.28 -16.23 2.96
N GLY A 341 3.97 -15.09 2.84
CA GLY A 341 3.91 -14.04 3.83
C GLY A 341 2.56 -13.35 3.92
N ARG A 342 1.81 -13.31 2.80
CA ARG A 342 0.43 -12.83 2.78
C ARG A 342 -0.42 -13.75 1.92
N THR A 343 -1.55 -14.16 2.48
CA THR A 343 -2.44 -15.18 1.91
C THR A 343 -3.80 -14.63 1.45
N GLN A 344 -3.98 -13.31 1.51
CA GLN A 344 -5.18 -12.69 0.99
C GLN A 344 -5.29 -12.90 -0.53
N ALA A 345 -6.48 -13.14 -1.00
CA ALA A 345 -6.82 -13.35 -2.41
C ALA A 345 -6.22 -14.61 -3.08
N LEU A 346 -5.68 -15.59 -2.34
CA LEU A 346 -5.17 -16.83 -2.95
C LEU A 346 -6.22 -17.54 -3.81
N THR A 347 -7.47 -17.64 -3.30
CA THR A 347 -8.59 -18.28 -4.02
C THR A 347 -9.05 -17.47 -5.22
N ALA A 348 -8.87 -16.16 -5.22
CA ALA A 348 -9.26 -15.28 -6.31
C ALA A 348 -8.43 -15.48 -7.59
N PHE A 349 -7.28 -16.16 -7.48
CA PHE A 349 -6.43 -16.48 -8.63
C PHE A 349 -6.72 -17.84 -9.26
N ILE A 350 -7.39 -18.74 -8.53
CA ILE A 350 -7.54 -20.14 -8.94
C ILE A 350 -8.73 -20.27 -9.89
N ASN A 351 -8.51 -20.82 -11.10
CA ASN A 351 -9.51 -21.05 -12.14
C ASN A 351 -10.39 -19.81 -12.45
N THR A 352 -9.78 -18.63 -12.39
CA THR A 352 -10.51 -17.37 -12.55
C THR A 352 -9.89 -16.55 -13.66
N PRO A 353 -10.56 -16.42 -14.82
CA PRO A 353 -10.17 -15.45 -15.85
C PRO A 353 -10.12 -14.04 -15.26
N LYS A 354 -9.12 -13.26 -15.64
CA LYS A 354 -8.90 -11.93 -15.03
C LYS A 354 -8.16 -10.98 -15.95
N LEU A 355 -8.39 -9.70 -15.75
CA LEU A 355 -7.55 -8.64 -16.29
C LEU A 355 -6.45 -8.33 -15.28
N ILE A 356 -5.21 -8.30 -15.74
CA ILE A 356 -4.06 -7.86 -14.97
C ILE A 356 -3.81 -6.40 -15.29
N VAL A 357 -3.85 -5.56 -14.27
CA VAL A 357 -3.81 -4.10 -14.40
C VAL A 357 -2.61 -3.56 -13.64
N ARG A 358 -1.84 -2.68 -14.26
CA ARG A 358 -0.75 -1.97 -13.58
C ARG A 358 -1.33 -0.85 -12.71
N ILE A 359 -0.99 -0.87 -11.42
CA ILE A 359 -1.54 0.07 -10.43
C ILE A 359 -1.08 1.51 -10.70
N LEU A 360 0.17 1.69 -11.15
CA LEU A 360 0.75 2.99 -11.44
C LEU A 360 1.45 2.97 -12.80
N SER A 361 0.89 3.66 -13.77
CA SER A 361 1.46 3.82 -15.11
C SER A 361 1.08 5.17 -15.70
N LYS A 362 1.85 5.66 -16.69
CA LYS A 362 1.52 6.89 -17.42
C LYS A 362 0.36 6.68 -18.39
N GLU A 363 0.26 5.47 -18.92
CA GLU A 363 -0.78 5.06 -19.86
C GLU A 363 -1.49 3.82 -19.30
N PRO A 364 -2.76 3.59 -19.66
CA PRO A 364 -3.47 2.39 -19.27
C PRO A 364 -2.71 1.14 -19.72
N MET A 365 -2.45 0.22 -18.79
CA MET A 365 -1.75 -1.04 -19.05
C MET A 365 -2.51 -2.18 -18.41
N TYR A 366 -3.18 -2.98 -19.22
CA TYR A 366 -3.87 -4.20 -18.82
C TYR A 366 -3.66 -5.32 -19.83
N ALA A 367 -3.77 -6.55 -19.33
CA ALA A 367 -3.69 -7.72 -20.16
C ALA A 367 -4.70 -8.76 -19.69
N TYR A 368 -5.29 -9.49 -20.61
CA TYR A 368 -6.22 -10.56 -20.29
C TYR A 368 -5.45 -11.84 -19.97
N ASP A 369 -5.75 -12.45 -18.82
CA ASP A 369 -5.21 -13.73 -18.39
C ASP A 369 -6.28 -14.82 -18.49
N LYS A 370 -6.02 -15.80 -19.36
CA LYS A 370 -6.85 -17.00 -19.53
C LYS A 370 -6.22 -18.24 -18.87
N ASP A 371 -4.96 -18.15 -18.43
CA ASP A 371 -4.11 -19.29 -18.08
C ASP A 371 -3.97 -19.48 -16.56
N ASP A 372 -4.85 -18.90 -15.77
CA ASP A 372 -4.85 -19.05 -14.30
C ASP A 372 -3.54 -18.61 -13.64
N MET A 373 -2.95 -17.51 -14.13
CA MET A 373 -1.68 -17.00 -13.62
C MET A 373 -1.82 -16.40 -12.23
N LEU A 374 -0.86 -16.72 -11.38
CA LEU A 374 -0.64 -15.99 -10.13
C LEU A 374 0.19 -14.73 -10.43
N ILE A 375 -0.16 -13.61 -9.80
CA ILE A 375 0.51 -12.33 -10.04
C ILE A 375 1.31 -11.95 -8.80
N ALA A 376 2.54 -11.46 -9.02
CA ALA A 376 3.34 -10.88 -7.94
C ALA A 376 2.71 -9.58 -7.43
N SER A 377 2.59 -9.45 -6.11
CA SER A 377 2.33 -8.14 -5.49
C SER A 377 3.60 -7.30 -5.57
N GLY A 378 3.56 -6.19 -6.26
CA GLY A 378 4.68 -5.26 -6.45
C GLY A 378 4.63 -4.01 -5.57
N GLY A 379 3.91 -4.03 -4.46
CA GLY A 379 3.71 -2.84 -3.64
C GLY A 379 2.94 -1.73 -4.39
N THR A 380 3.34 -0.47 -4.21
CA THR A 380 2.65 0.68 -4.84
C THR A 380 2.83 0.79 -6.35
N ALA A 381 3.87 0.16 -6.90
CA ALA A 381 4.15 0.14 -8.35
C ALA A 381 3.85 -1.22 -8.98
N GLY A 382 3.09 -2.08 -8.28
CA GLY A 382 2.77 -3.43 -8.71
C GLY A 382 1.56 -3.53 -9.61
N TYR A 383 1.01 -4.74 -9.64
CA TYR A 383 -0.16 -5.09 -10.42
C TYR A 383 -1.29 -5.52 -9.50
N CYS A 384 -2.52 -5.24 -9.91
CA CYS A 384 -3.72 -5.83 -9.36
C CYS A 384 -4.43 -6.66 -10.44
N ALA A 385 -5.38 -7.47 -10.00
CA ALA A 385 -6.24 -8.20 -10.91
C ALA A 385 -7.70 -7.77 -10.75
N ILE A 386 -8.44 -7.88 -11.83
CA ILE A 386 -9.88 -7.64 -11.91
C ILE A 386 -10.52 -8.92 -12.42
N SER A 387 -11.49 -9.46 -11.70
CA SER A 387 -12.31 -10.58 -12.13
C SER A 387 -13.80 -10.25 -12.08
N GLU A 388 -14.59 -11.05 -12.78
CA GLU A 388 -16.05 -10.93 -12.76
C GLU A 388 -16.63 -11.19 -11.36
N LEU A 389 -17.77 -10.60 -11.07
CA LEU A 389 -18.60 -11.00 -9.93
C LEU A 389 -19.35 -12.30 -10.27
N GLU A 390 -19.78 -13.05 -9.25
CA GLU A 390 -20.61 -14.26 -9.43
C GLU A 390 -21.92 -13.95 -10.17
N ASP A 391 -22.59 -12.86 -9.80
CA ASP A 391 -23.79 -12.35 -10.46
C ASP A 391 -23.40 -11.25 -11.46
N LYS A 392 -22.63 -11.62 -12.48
CA LYS A 392 -22.08 -10.66 -13.43
C LYS A 392 -23.14 -9.99 -14.29
N GLU A 393 -23.07 -8.67 -14.35
CA GLU A 393 -23.78 -7.84 -15.31
C GLU A 393 -22.95 -7.60 -16.58
N TYR A 394 -21.61 -7.60 -16.44
CA TYR A 394 -20.66 -7.31 -17.50
C TYR A 394 -19.55 -8.37 -17.52
N ASP A 395 -19.14 -8.81 -18.73
CA ASP A 395 -17.99 -9.69 -18.90
C ASP A 395 -16.66 -8.91 -18.89
N LEU A 396 -15.55 -9.63 -18.77
CA LEU A 396 -14.23 -9.03 -18.69
C LEU A 396 -13.82 -8.33 -19.98
N GLU A 397 -14.23 -8.82 -21.14
CA GLU A 397 -13.98 -8.21 -22.44
C GLU A 397 -14.67 -6.84 -22.52
N TYR A 398 -15.90 -6.73 -22.05
CA TYR A 398 -16.61 -5.45 -21.96
C TYR A 398 -15.92 -4.49 -20.99
N ILE A 399 -15.53 -4.96 -19.81
CA ILE A 399 -14.78 -4.16 -18.84
C ILE A 399 -13.43 -3.70 -19.42
N GLN A 400 -12.72 -4.59 -20.14
CA GLN A 400 -11.45 -4.27 -20.80
C GLN A 400 -11.62 -3.16 -21.85
N ALA A 401 -12.72 -3.17 -22.58
CA ALA A 401 -13.00 -2.15 -23.59
C ALA A 401 -13.28 -0.76 -22.99
N TRP A 402 -13.74 -0.71 -21.74
CA TRP A 402 -14.03 0.54 -21.04
C TRP A 402 -12.83 1.10 -20.25
N LEU A 403 -11.90 0.25 -19.82
CA LEU A 403 -10.69 0.67 -19.09
C LEU A 403 -9.63 1.24 -20.03
#